data_6824a2e75c0c88f219bd4d96413018c9
#
_entry.id   6824a2e75c0c88f219bd4d96413018c9
#
_cell.length_a   1.000
_cell.length_b   1.000
_cell.length_c   1.000
_cell.angle_alpha   90.00
_cell.angle_beta   90.00
_cell.angle_gamma   90.00
#
_symmetry.space_group_name_H-M   'P 1'
#
loop_
_entity.id
_entity.type
_entity.pdbx_description
1 polymer ?
#
loop_
_entity_poly.entity_id
_entity_poly.type
_entity_poly.pdbx_seq_one_letter_code
_entity_poly.pdbx_strand_id
1 'polypeptide(L)'
;MEYKVVLSPKKIVSKEFKVDFKGYNADEVDHFLDQVVKDYEAFAGLLNNSYDRIEQLERRLADQKAMIARLEREKALQDDNLRALEDNVSSNVDILKRL
;
A
#
# COMPACT_ATOMS: atom_id res chain seq x y z
N MET A 1 4.44 -10.94 -13.00
CA MET A 1 4.25 -10.44 -14.36
C MET A 1 4.63 -8.97 -14.42
N GLU A 2 5.59 -8.64 -15.25
CA GLU A 2 6.00 -7.26 -15.43
C GLU A 2 5.21 -6.62 -16.57
N TYR A 3 4.58 -5.50 -16.29
CA TYR A 3 3.92 -4.68 -17.29
C TYR A 3 4.83 -3.52 -17.65
N LYS A 4 5.17 -3.40 -18.91
CA LYS A 4 6.09 -2.38 -19.38
C LYS A 4 5.37 -1.40 -20.31
N VAL A 5 5.34 -0.14 -19.90
CA VAL A 5 4.81 0.95 -20.74
C VAL A 5 5.97 1.54 -21.52
N VAL A 6 5.81 1.61 -22.84
CA VAL A 6 6.86 2.07 -23.77
C VAL A 6 6.71 3.54 -24.10
N LEU A 7 5.48 4.00 -24.28
CA LEU A 7 5.19 5.39 -24.67
C LEU A 7 5.09 6.31 -23.44
N SER A 8 5.23 7.59 -23.72
CA SER A 8 5.02 8.65 -22.74
C SER A 8 4.30 9.80 -23.43
N PRO A 9 3.67 10.71 -22.67
CA PRO A 9 3.05 11.89 -23.28
C PRO A 9 4.01 12.65 -24.21
N LYS A 10 5.25 12.80 -23.76
CA LYS A 10 6.28 13.48 -24.56
C LYS A 10 6.58 12.75 -25.87
N LYS A 11 6.69 11.41 -25.81
CA LYS A 11 6.94 10.59 -27.00
C LYS A 11 5.77 10.65 -27.98
N ILE A 12 4.54 10.67 -27.46
CA ILE A 12 3.34 10.74 -28.27
C ILE A 12 3.26 12.09 -29.00
N VAL A 13 3.47 13.19 -28.28
CA VAL A 13 3.39 14.54 -28.84
C VAL A 13 4.49 14.78 -29.88
N SER A 14 5.67 14.21 -29.66
CA SER A 14 6.82 14.41 -30.56
C SER A 14 6.92 13.36 -31.66
N LYS A 15 5.97 12.43 -31.75
CA LYS A 15 6.01 11.39 -32.77
C LYS A 15 5.78 11.96 -34.15
N GLU A 16 6.71 11.67 -35.04
CA GLU A 16 6.62 12.05 -36.46
C GLU A 16 6.46 10.79 -37.30
N PHE A 17 5.60 10.87 -38.30
CA PHE A 17 5.39 9.78 -39.25
C PHE A 17 5.95 10.17 -40.62
N LYS A 18 6.50 9.18 -41.28
CA LYS A 18 7.00 9.35 -42.65
C LYS A 18 5.84 9.71 -43.57
N VAL A 19 6.05 10.69 -44.42
CA VAL A 19 5.05 11.14 -45.42
C VAL A 19 5.33 10.47 -46.75
N ASP A 20 4.36 9.72 -47.25
CA ASP A 20 4.36 9.10 -48.55
C ASP A 20 3.55 9.91 -49.55
N PHE A 21 3.48 9.45 -50.77
CA PHE A 21 2.81 10.16 -51.86
C PHE A 21 1.32 10.47 -51.55
N LYS A 22 0.63 9.60 -50.83
CA LYS A 22 -0.78 9.76 -50.50
C LYS A 22 -1.04 10.20 -49.02
N GLY A 23 -0.02 10.63 -48.30
CA GLY A 23 -0.13 11.05 -46.93
C GLY A 23 0.84 10.28 -46.01
N TYR A 24 0.50 10.12 -44.75
CA TYR A 24 1.35 9.40 -43.82
C TYR A 24 1.46 7.92 -44.18
N ASN A 25 2.63 7.34 -43.88
CA ASN A 25 2.85 5.93 -44.12
C ASN A 25 1.91 5.12 -43.21
N ALA A 26 0.99 4.35 -43.82
CA ALA A 26 -0.03 3.61 -43.09
C ALA A 26 0.56 2.55 -42.13
N ASP A 27 1.61 1.87 -42.53
CA ASP A 27 2.25 0.84 -41.70
C ASP A 27 2.88 1.46 -40.46
N GLU A 28 3.50 2.61 -40.56
CA GLU A 28 4.05 3.32 -39.41
C GLU A 28 2.96 3.77 -38.42
N VAL A 29 1.86 4.29 -38.96
CA VAL A 29 0.72 4.72 -38.16
C VAL A 29 0.10 3.53 -37.43
N ASP A 30 -0.14 2.44 -38.14
CA ASP A 30 -0.69 1.21 -37.56
C ASP A 30 0.22 0.64 -36.48
N HIS A 31 1.52 0.63 -36.72
CA HIS A 31 2.52 0.16 -35.77
C HIS A 31 2.50 0.98 -34.47
N PHE A 32 2.40 2.28 -34.63
CA PHE A 32 2.31 3.20 -33.49
C PHE A 32 1.02 2.99 -32.70
N LEU A 33 -0.11 2.83 -33.38
CA LEU A 33 -1.39 2.59 -32.74
C LEU A 33 -1.42 1.24 -32.01
N ASP A 34 -0.78 0.21 -32.58
CA ASP A 34 -0.63 -1.08 -31.90
C ASP A 34 0.14 -0.92 -30.59
N GLN A 35 1.18 -0.09 -30.60
CA GLN A 35 1.93 0.18 -29.37
C GLN A 35 1.08 0.94 -28.33
N VAL A 36 0.22 1.85 -28.79
CA VAL A 36 -0.73 2.54 -27.90
C VAL A 36 -1.65 1.54 -27.24
N VAL A 37 -2.20 0.58 -28.00
CA VAL A 37 -3.06 -0.47 -27.45
C VAL A 37 -2.33 -1.29 -26.40
N LYS A 38 -1.10 -1.71 -26.71
CA LYS A 38 -0.28 -2.48 -25.76
C LYS A 38 0.00 -1.71 -24.48
N ASP A 39 0.25 -0.42 -24.59
CA ASP A 39 0.48 0.43 -23.43
C ASP A 39 -0.77 0.57 -22.58
N TYR A 40 -1.94 0.70 -23.18
CA TYR A 40 -3.21 0.71 -22.42
C TYR A 40 -3.47 -0.60 -21.71
N GLU A 41 -3.16 -1.72 -22.36
CA GLU A 41 -3.26 -3.04 -21.72
C GLU A 41 -2.29 -3.16 -20.54
N ALA A 42 -1.08 -2.64 -20.69
CA ALA A 42 -0.10 -2.61 -19.61
C ALA A 42 -0.57 -1.73 -18.45
N PHE A 43 -1.15 -0.59 -18.72
CA PHE A 43 -1.72 0.28 -17.70
C PHE A 43 -2.86 -0.41 -16.94
N ALA A 44 -3.74 -1.11 -17.65
CA ALA A 44 -4.83 -1.85 -17.01
C ALA A 44 -4.29 -2.91 -16.06
N GLY A 45 -3.25 -3.63 -16.47
CA GLY A 45 -2.58 -4.61 -15.61
C GLY A 45 -1.93 -3.97 -14.39
N LEU A 46 -1.24 -2.87 -14.57
CA LEU A 46 -0.62 -2.11 -13.47
C LEU A 46 -1.66 -1.60 -12.49
N LEU A 47 -2.80 -1.09 -12.99
CA LEU A 47 -3.89 -0.63 -12.14
C LEU A 47 -4.46 -1.78 -11.30
N ASN A 48 -4.72 -2.93 -11.90
CA ASN A 48 -5.22 -4.10 -11.18
C ASN A 48 -4.26 -4.52 -10.08
N ASN A 49 -2.95 -4.57 -10.40
CA ASN A 49 -1.92 -4.90 -9.40
C ASN A 49 -1.89 -3.88 -8.27
N SER A 50 -2.06 -2.60 -8.60
CA SER A 50 -2.07 -1.53 -7.60
C SER A 50 -3.29 -1.63 -6.68
N TYR A 51 -4.47 -1.92 -7.21
CA TYR A 51 -5.68 -2.13 -6.41
C TYR A 51 -5.53 -3.31 -5.46
N ASP A 52 -4.98 -4.44 -5.95
CA ASP A 52 -4.71 -5.60 -5.10
C ASP A 52 -3.74 -5.25 -3.98
N ARG A 53 -2.71 -4.49 -4.30
CA ARG A 53 -1.72 -4.03 -3.31
C ARG A 53 -2.34 -3.13 -2.25
N ILE A 54 -3.19 -2.20 -2.68
CA ILE A 54 -3.91 -1.31 -1.77
C ILE A 54 -4.79 -2.13 -0.83
N GLU A 55 -5.52 -3.09 -1.36
CA GLU A 55 -6.39 -3.97 -0.55
C GLU A 55 -5.57 -4.74 0.49
N GLN A 56 -4.43 -5.30 0.09
CA GLN A 56 -3.52 -5.97 1.01
C GLN A 56 -3.01 -5.05 2.11
N LEU A 57 -2.63 -3.83 1.75
CA LEU A 57 -2.15 -2.83 2.70
C LEU A 57 -3.24 -2.40 3.67
N GLU A 58 -4.46 -2.24 3.20
CA GLU A 58 -5.61 -1.91 4.04
C GLU A 58 -5.89 -3.01 5.06
N ARG A 59 -5.81 -4.28 4.65
CA ARG A 59 -5.96 -5.43 5.55
C ARG A 59 -4.87 -5.46 6.61
N ARG A 60 -3.62 -5.24 6.20
CA ARG A 60 -2.50 -5.17 7.15
C ARG A 60 -2.70 -4.05 8.16
N LEU A 61 -3.15 -2.89 7.68
CA LEU A 61 -3.40 -1.75 8.54
C LEU A 61 -4.48 -2.06 9.57
N ALA A 62 -5.57 -2.71 9.15
CA ALA A 62 -6.65 -3.12 10.04
C ALA A 62 -6.15 -4.12 11.09
N ASP A 63 -5.36 -5.11 10.68
CA ASP A 63 -4.78 -6.10 11.58
C ASP A 63 -3.84 -5.46 12.59
N GLN A 64 -3.01 -4.52 12.15
CA GLN A 64 -2.09 -3.81 13.04
C GLN A 64 -2.84 -2.93 14.04
N LYS A 65 -3.89 -2.26 13.61
CA LYS A 65 -4.73 -1.45 14.51
C LYS A 65 -5.39 -2.33 15.57
N ALA A 66 -5.89 -3.50 15.19
CA ALA A 66 -6.48 -4.46 16.13
C ALA A 66 -5.44 -4.96 17.13
N MET A 67 -4.23 -5.25 16.65
CA MET A 67 -3.12 -5.69 17.53
C MET A 67 -2.72 -4.59 18.51
N ILE A 68 -2.61 -3.36 18.06
CA ILE A 68 -2.29 -2.21 18.92
C ILE A 68 -3.34 -2.06 20.01
N ALA A 69 -4.62 -2.11 19.65
CA ALA A 69 -5.71 -2.00 20.61
C ALA A 69 -5.66 -3.11 21.66
N ARG A 70 -5.36 -4.33 21.22
CA ARG A 70 -5.22 -5.48 22.10
C ARG A 70 -4.04 -5.30 23.06
N LEU A 71 -2.89 -4.88 22.54
CA LEU A 71 -1.70 -4.66 23.36
C LEU A 71 -1.90 -3.53 24.36
N GLU A 72 -2.59 -2.48 23.98
CA GLU A 72 -2.93 -1.37 24.89
C GLU A 72 -3.82 -1.86 26.03
N ARG A 73 -4.80 -2.72 25.76
CA ARG A 73 -5.66 -3.30 26.78
C ARG A 73 -4.88 -4.22 27.72
N GLU A 74 -3.99 -5.06 27.17
CA GLU A 74 -3.14 -5.94 27.98
C GLU A 74 -2.22 -5.13 28.88
N LYS A 75 -1.64 -4.06 28.34
CA LYS A 75 -0.80 -3.15 29.12
C LYS A 75 -1.59 -2.50 30.26
N ALA A 76 -2.78 -2.01 29.99
CA ALA A 76 -3.63 -1.40 31.02
C ALA A 76 -3.96 -2.38 32.14
N LEU A 77 -4.26 -3.64 31.80
CA LEU A 77 -4.52 -4.70 32.79
C LEU A 77 -3.28 -4.99 33.61
N GLN A 78 -2.11 -5.05 32.98
CA GLN A 78 -0.84 -5.28 33.72
C GLN A 78 -0.52 -4.13 34.64
N ASP A 79 -0.75 -2.88 34.20
CA ASP A 79 -0.53 -1.70 35.04
C ASP A 79 -1.47 -1.70 36.25
N ASP A 80 -2.74 -2.06 36.06
CA ASP A 80 -3.71 -2.17 37.16
C ASP A 80 -3.34 -3.26 38.14
N ASN A 81 -2.90 -4.43 37.67
CA ASN A 81 -2.46 -5.53 38.49
C ASN A 81 -1.21 -5.16 39.30
N LEU A 82 -0.27 -4.47 38.66
CA LEU A 82 0.93 -4.01 39.34
C LEU A 82 0.61 -3.02 40.46
N ARG A 83 -0.30 -2.09 40.18
CA ARG A 83 -0.76 -1.10 41.15
C ARG A 83 -1.43 -1.77 42.34
N ALA A 84 -2.27 -2.77 42.11
CA ALA A 84 -2.92 -3.57 43.18
C ALA A 84 -1.89 -4.30 44.04
N LEU A 85 -0.84 -4.86 43.41
CA LEU A 85 0.26 -5.51 44.13
C LEU A 85 1.04 -4.51 45.00
N GLU A 86 1.34 -3.34 44.47
CA GLU A 86 2.04 -2.28 45.22
C GLU A 86 1.23 -1.83 46.43
N ASP A 87 -0.06 -1.65 46.30
CA ASP A 87 -0.96 -1.27 47.37
C ASP A 87 -1.01 -2.38 48.44
N ASN A 88 -1.05 -3.63 48.03
CA ASN A 88 -1.08 -4.78 48.93
C ASN A 88 0.21 -4.89 49.73
N VAL A 89 1.35 -4.72 49.08
CA VAL A 89 2.67 -4.73 49.75
C VAL A 89 2.76 -3.59 50.74
N SER A 90 2.31 -2.39 50.36
CA SER A 90 2.32 -1.21 51.23
C SER A 90 1.47 -1.44 52.51
N SER A 91 0.27 -2.03 52.34
CA SER A 91 -0.59 -2.37 53.45
C SER A 91 0.04 -3.39 54.41
N ASN A 92 0.68 -4.42 53.86
CA ASN A 92 1.38 -5.45 54.65
C ASN A 92 2.55 -4.86 55.43
N VAL A 93 3.31 -3.96 54.84
CA VAL A 93 4.42 -3.25 55.51
C VAL A 93 3.89 -2.41 56.66
N ASP A 94 2.78 -1.71 56.49
CA ASP A 94 2.16 -0.91 57.55
C ASP A 94 1.71 -1.78 58.71
N ILE A 95 1.12 -2.93 58.46
CA ILE A 95 0.71 -3.89 59.47
C ILE A 95 1.93 -4.35 60.28
N LEU A 96 3.01 -4.71 59.58
CA LEU A 96 4.25 -5.14 60.23
C LEU A 96 4.86 -4.05 61.11
N LYS A 97 4.77 -2.79 60.70
CA LYS A 97 5.27 -1.67 61.49
C LYS A 97 4.49 -1.40 62.76
N ARG A 98 3.22 -1.84 62.81
CA ARG A 98 2.36 -1.68 63.96
C ARG A 98 2.56 -2.78 65.02
N LEU A 99 3.18 -3.87 64.62
CA LEU A 99 3.52 -4.96 65.51
C LEU A 99 4.80 -4.63 66.27
#